data_6973add67af6bcac1bc05ba0e14f05dd
#
_entry.id   6973add67af6bcac1bc05ba0e14f05dd
#
_cell.length_a   1.000
_cell.length_b   1.000
_cell.length_c   1.000
_cell.angle_alpha   90.00
_cell.angle_beta   90.00
_cell.angle_gamma   90.00
#
_symmetry.space_group_name_H-M   'P 1'
#
loop_
_entity.id
_entity.type
_entity.pdbx_description
1 polymer ?
#
loop_
_entity_poly.entity_id
_entity_poly.type
_entity_poly.pdbx_seq_one_letter_code
_entity_poly.pdbx_strand_id
1 'polypeptide(L)'
;EQLGTIYQEWNAKLNLISRKDFPNLYLKHVLHALSIAKLIPFKSGTKVLDVGTGGGFPGIPLAIFFPQVHFHLVDSMAKKIHAVQAIAETLELKNVTMQIVRVENLAQQYDFILGRAVTNLEVFYNWVKDKIAVTSINTIPNGILYLKGDETAQLKQSYRIYPLNQYFD
;
A
#
# COMPACT_ATOMS: atom_id res chain seq x y z
N GLU A 1 18.65 2.60 5.79
CA GLU A 1 19.61 1.47 5.71
C GLU A 1 19.03 0.18 6.28
N GLN A 2 18.38 0.18 7.46
CA GLN A 2 17.81 -1.03 8.09
C GLN A 2 16.81 -1.77 7.19
N LEU A 3 15.97 -1.06 6.45
CA LEU A 3 14.92 -1.65 5.61
C LEU A 3 15.48 -2.66 4.59
N GLY A 4 16.60 -2.34 3.94
CA GLY A 4 17.24 -3.22 2.97
C GLY A 4 17.69 -4.55 3.57
N THR A 5 18.35 -4.50 4.72
CA THR A 5 18.84 -5.68 5.44
C THR A 5 17.68 -6.56 5.90
N ILE A 6 16.64 -5.97 6.50
CA ILE A 6 15.46 -6.68 6.98
C ILE A 6 14.75 -7.40 5.82
N TYR A 7 14.53 -6.70 4.70
CA TYR A 7 13.92 -7.32 3.53
C TYR A 7 14.80 -8.38 2.87
N GLN A 8 16.12 -8.24 2.92
CA GLN A 8 17.05 -9.27 2.43
C GLN A 8 16.90 -10.59 3.21
N GLU A 9 16.87 -10.51 4.53
CA GLU A 9 16.69 -11.66 5.41
C GLU A 9 15.34 -12.35 5.17
N TRP A 10 14.27 -11.58 5.09
CA TRP A 10 12.94 -12.11 4.85
C TRP A 10 12.77 -12.66 3.44
N ASN A 11 13.35 -12.01 2.43
CA ASN A 11 13.27 -12.46 1.05
C ASN A 11 14.05 -13.75 0.80
N ALA A 12 15.06 -14.04 1.61
CA ALA A 12 15.77 -15.31 1.59
C ALA A 12 14.86 -16.48 2.07
N LYS A 13 13.91 -16.21 2.98
CA LYS A 13 12.98 -17.18 3.55
C LYS A 13 11.68 -17.30 2.75
N LEU A 14 11.16 -16.15 2.32
CA LEU A 14 9.91 -16.02 1.59
C LEU A 14 10.11 -15.07 0.40
N ASN A 15 9.65 -15.45 -0.76
CA ASN A 15 9.74 -14.61 -1.96
C ASN A 15 8.74 -13.43 -1.88
N LEU A 16 8.99 -12.47 -0.97
CA LEU A 16 8.17 -11.26 -0.78
C LEU A 16 8.26 -10.31 -1.97
N ILE A 17 9.47 -10.23 -2.54
CA ILE A 17 9.82 -9.46 -3.73
C ILE A 17 10.50 -10.42 -4.68
N SER A 18 10.23 -10.31 -5.97
CA SER A 18 10.89 -11.16 -6.96
C SER A 18 12.41 -11.02 -6.86
N ARG A 19 13.15 -12.12 -7.03
CA ARG A 19 14.63 -12.10 -6.99
C ARG A 19 15.22 -11.13 -8.00
N LYS A 20 14.57 -10.95 -9.14
CA LYS A 20 14.96 -10.02 -10.20
C LYS A 20 14.81 -8.55 -9.79
N ASP A 21 13.79 -8.23 -8.99
CA ASP A 21 13.50 -6.86 -8.58
C ASP A 21 14.15 -6.47 -7.25
N PHE A 22 14.59 -7.44 -6.46
CA PHE A 22 15.20 -7.18 -5.15
C PHE A 22 16.43 -6.22 -5.21
N PRO A 23 17.35 -6.30 -6.18
CA PRO A 23 18.43 -5.32 -6.32
C PRO A 23 17.95 -3.88 -6.46
N ASN A 24 16.71 -3.70 -6.91
CA ASN A 24 16.06 -2.40 -7.10
C ASN A 24 15.01 -2.11 -6.01
N LEU A 25 15.13 -2.71 -4.82
CA LEU A 25 14.19 -2.56 -3.71
C LEU A 25 13.82 -1.08 -3.46
N TYR A 26 14.80 -0.22 -3.33
CA TYR A 26 14.58 1.18 -3.03
C TYR A 26 13.89 1.92 -4.18
N LEU A 27 14.32 1.72 -5.41
CA LEU A 27 13.75 2.40 -6.56
C LEU A 27 12.35 1.88 -6.90
N LYS A 28 12.22 0.55 -7.10
CA LYS A 28 10.99 -0.05 -7.62
C LYS A 28 9.91 -0.29 -6.56
N HIS A 29 10.28 -0.31 -5.28
CA HIS A 29 9.31 -0.61 -4.23
C HIS A 29 9.18 0.53 -3.22
N VAL A 30 10.28 1.02 -2.64
CA VAL A 30 10.22 2.08 -1.62
C VAL A 30 9.85 3.42 -2.24
N LEU A 31 10.62 3.90 -3.23
CA LEU A 31 10.36 5.19 -3.88
C LEU A 31 9.02 5.18 -4.62
N HIS A 32 8.71 4.08 -5.30
CA HIS A 32 7.41 3.90 -5.95
C HIS A 32 6.24 3.97 -4.94
N ALA A 33 6.38 3.39 -3.74
CA ALA A 33 5.39 3.54 -2.67
C ALA A 33 5.29 5.00 -2.18
N LEU A 34 6.42 5.65 -1.97
CA LEU A 34 6.50 7.04 -1.50
C LEU A 34 6.01 8.07 -2.54
N SER A 35 5.81 7.69 -3.80
CA SER A 35 5.17 8.55 -4.78
C SER A 35 3.77 9.01 -4.34
N ILE A 36 3.06 8.20 -3.57
CA ILE A 36 1.77 8.57 -2.97
C ILE A 36 1.94 9.76 -2.02
N ALA A 37 3.01 9.75 -1.21
CA ALA A 37 3.30 10.85 -0.28
C ALA A 37 3.60 12.17 -0.99
N LYS A 38 4.14 12.11 -2.20
CA LYS A 38 4.38 13.31 -3.04
C LYS A 38 3.07 13.96 -3.49
N LEU A 39 2.03 13.15 -3.69
CA LEU A 39 0.74 13.61 -4.20
C LEU A 39 -0.24 13.97 -3.06
N ILE A 40 -0.19 13.22 -1.96
CA ILE A 40 -1.19 13.33 -0.89
C ILE A 40 -0.48 13.44 0.46
N PRO A 41 -0.51 14.62 1.08
CA PRO A 41 -0.07 14.81 2.45
C PRO A 41 -1.19 14.34 3.40
N PHE A 42 -1.16 13.08 3.80
CA PHE A 42 -2.13 12.55 4.76
C PHE A 42 -2.08 13.31 6.09
N LYS A 43 -3.26 13.70 6.59
CA LYS A 43 -3.38 14.31 7.91
C LYS A 43 -3.28 13.27 9.02
N SER A 44 -2.89 13.73 10.22
CA SER A 44 -2.91 12.89 11.41
C SER A 44 -4.28 12.26 11.64
N GLY A 45 -4.30 10.97 12.00
CA GLY A 45 -5.52 10.21 12.21
C GLY A 45 -6.16 9.64 10.95
N THR A 46 -5.60 9.90 9.74
CA THR A 46 -6.06 9.27 8.49
C THR A 46 -5.97 7.74 8.61
N LYS A 47 -6.99 7.05 8.13
CA LYS A 47 -7.07 5.58 8.08
C LYS A 47 -6.84 5.10 6.64
N VAL A 48 -5.81 4.32 6.44
CA VAL A 48 -5.39 3.82 5.13
C VAL A 48 -5.44 2.30 5.12
N LEU A 49 -6.10 1.72 4.14
CA LEU A 49 -6.12 0.28 3.88
C LEU A 49 -5.13 -0.05 2.74
N ASP A 50 -4.25 -1.00 2.94
CA ASP A 50 -3.38 -1.56 1.88
C ASP A 50 -3.84 -2.97 1.52
N VAL A 51 -4.45 -3.11 0.36
CA VAL A 51 -5.09 -4.35 -0.09
C VAL A 51 -4.12 -5.20 -0.91
N GLY A 52 -3.98 -6.46 -0.52
CA GLY A 52 -3.02 -7.35 -1.14
C GLY A 52 -1.59 -6.86 -0.92
N THR A 53 -1.28 -6.48 0.31
CA THR A 53 -0.02 -5.82 0.68
C THR A 53 1.24 -6.60 0.28
N GLY A 54 1.12 -7.91 0.09
CA GLY A 54 2.23 -8.76 -0.35
C GLY A 54 3.42 -8.71 0.60
N GLY A 55 4.50 -8.10 0.16
CA GLY A 55 5.69 -7.83 0.98
C GLY A 55 5.60 -6.54 1.81
N GLY A 56 4.42 -5.99 2.04
CA GLY A 56 4.24 -4.73 2.79
C GLY A 56 4.33 -3.47 1.92
N PHE A 57 4.10 -3.57 0.62
CA PHE A 57 4.18 -2.44 -0.31
C PHE A 57 2.84 -2.14 -0.98
N PRO A 58 2.37 -0.87 -0.91
CA PRO A 58 3.08 0.35 -0.48
C PRO A 58 3.01 0.66 1.03
N GLY A 59 2.30 -0.14 1.86
CA GLY A 59 1.96 0.19 3.23
C GLY A 59 3.13 0.47 4.16
N ILE A 60 4.15 -0.39 4.22
CA ILE A 60 5.31 -0.22 5.14
C ILE A 60 6.11 1.07 4.88
N PRO A 61 6.54 1.39 3.64
CA PRO A 61 7.22 2.66 3.39
C PRO A 61 6.38 3.90 3.76
N LEU A 62 5.07 3.84 3.50
CA LEU A 62 4.17 4.94 3.86
C LEU A 62 3.96 5.05 5.37
N ALA A 63 3.89 3.93 6.09
CA ALA A 63 3.77 3.93 7.55
C ALA A 63 5.01 4.52 8.23
N ILE A 64 6.21 4.27 7.68
CA ILE A 64 7.45 4.90 8.13
C ILE A 64 7.40 6.42 7.89
N PHE A 65 6.92 6.84 6.73
CA PHE A 65 6.90 8.26 6.34
C PHE A 65 5.81 9.07 7.07
N PHE A 66 4.68 8.43 7.40
CA PHE A 66 3.53 9.05 8.06
C PHE A 66 3.24 8.39 9.43
N PRO A 67 4.02 8.64 10.47
CA PRO A 67 3.87 7.98 11.77
C PRO A 67 2.53 8.31 12.48
N GLN A 68 1.84 9.38 12.07
CA GLN A 68 0.56 9.82 12.61
C GLN A 68 -0.66 9.27 11.84
N VAL A 69 -0.44 8.43 10.82
CA VAL A 69 -1.46 7.81 9.97
C VAL A 69 -1.60 6.35 10.33
N HIS A 70 -2.83 5.83 10.39
CA HIS A 70 -3.09 4.43 10.70
C HIS A 70 -3.18 3.59 9.42
N PHE A 71 -2.28 2.63 9.28
CA PHE A 71 -2.25 1.71 8.15
C PHE A 71 -2.77 0.33 8.55
N HIS A 72 -3.76 -0.18 7.81
CA HIS A 72 -4.24 -1.55 7.91
C HIS A 72 -3.80 -2.32 6.67
N LEU A 73 -2.90 -3.27 6.82
CA LEU A 73 -2.32 -4.07 5.74
C LEU A 73 -3.02 -5.42 5.70
N VAL A 74 -3.59 -5.78 4.56
CA VAL A 74 -4.32 -7.04 4.42
C VAL A 74 -3.83 -7.87 3.23
N ASP A 75 -3.77 -9.17 3.42
CA ASP A 75 -3.50 -10.15 2.37
C ASP A 75 -4.21 -11.46 2.71
N SER A 76 -4.59 -12.24 1.72
CA SER A 76 -5.18 -13.56 1.94
C SER A 76 -4.14 -14.64 2.28
N MET A 77 -2.85 -14.35 2.08
CA MET A 77 -1.75 -15.28 2.30
C MET A 77 -1.14 -15.08 3.69
N ALA A 78 -1.46 -15.97 4.63
CA ALA A 78 -0.99 -15.92 6.02
C ALA A 78 0.53 -15.76 6.14
N LYS A 79 1.32 -16.52 5.37
CA LYS A 79 2.78 -16.43 5.42
C LYS A 79 3.34 -15.05 5.05
N LYS A 80 2.67 -14.30 4.15
CA LYS A 80 3.06 -12.93 3.81
C LYS A 80 2.75 -11.97 4.96
N ILE A 81 1.56 -12.08 5.52
CA ILE A 81 1.15 -11.25 6.67
C ILE A 81 2.09 -11.47 7.86
N HIS A 82 2.43 -12.72 8.20
CA HIS A 82 3.37 -13.00 9.28
C HIS A 82 4.76 -12.38 9.04
N ALA A 83 5.25 -12.44 7.80
CA ALA A 83 6.53 -11.82 7.46
C ALA A 83 6.46 -10.28 7.57
N VAL A 84 5.41 -9.65 7.05
CA VAL A 84 5.21 -8.19 7.11
C VAL A 84 5.02 -7.73 8.55
N GLN A 85 4.34 -8.52 9.39
CA GLN A 85 4.20 -8.25 10.81
C GLN A 85 5.56 -8.23 11.51
N ALA A 86 6.39 -9.25 11.31
CA ALA A 86 7.73 -9.29 11.89
C ALA A 86 8.63 -8.14 11.38
N ILE A 87 8.50 -7.76 10.11
CA ILE A 87 9.19 -6.58 9.55
C ILE A 87 8.74 -5.31 10.28
N ALA A 88 7.45 -5.11 10.47
CA ALA A 88 6.92 -3.92 11.15
C ALA A 88 7.33 -3.88 12.63
N GLU A 89 7.34 -5.03 13.32
CA GLU A 89 7.82 -5.16 14.70
C GLU A 89 9.31 -4.80 14.80
N THR A 90 10.15 -5.31 13.90
CA THR A 90 11.60 -5.00 13.84
C THR A 90 11.86 -3.51 13.57
N LEU A 91 10.97 -2.87 12.80
CA LEU A 91 11.02 -1.43 12.51
C LEU A 91 10.31 -0.58 13.59
N GLU A 92 9.78 -1.21 14.64
CA GLU A 92 9.05 -0.57 15.74
C GLU A 92 7.85 0.28 15.29
N LEU A 93 7.22 -0.06 14.18
CA LEU A 93 6.06 0.66 13.64
C LEU A 93 4.83 0.44 14.54
N LYS A 94 4.35 1.51 15.18
CA LYS A 94 3.18 1.48 16.09
C LYS A 94 1.86 1.82 15.39
N ASN A 95 1.94 2.29 14.17
CA ASN A 95 0.82 2.79 13.37
C ASN A 95 0.35 1.81 12.29
N VAL A 96 0.74 0.54 12.41
CA VAL A 96 0.39 -0.51 11.44
C VAL A 96 -0.35 -1.64 12.15
N THR A 97 -1.43 -2.09 11.53
CA THR A 97 -2.14 -3.33 11.89
C THR A 97 -2.19 -4.25 10.68
N MET A 98 -2.16 -5.57 10.91
CA MET A 98 -2.20 -6.57 9.84
C MET A 98 -3.35 -7.53 10.04
N GLN A 99 -3.93 -8.02 8.93
CA GLN A 99 -4.98 -9.02 8.99
C GLN A 99 -4.90 -9.99 7.80
N ILE A 100 -5.04 -11.28 8.12
CA ILE A 100 -5.17 -12.33 7.10
C ILE A 100 -6.64 -12.38 6.71
N VAL A 101 -6.98 -11.74 5.59
CA VAL A 101 -8.38 -11.62 5.16
C VAL A 101 -8.45 -11.30 3.66
N ARG A 102 -9.52 -11.73 3.00
CA ARG A 102 -9.91 -11.18 1.70
C ARG A 102 -10.63 -9.87 1.93
N VAL A 103 -10.30 -8.85 1.14
CA VAL A 103 -10.82 -7.48 1.34
C VAL A 103 -12.34 -7.41 1.30
N GLU A 104 -12.99 -8.27 0.53
CA GLU A 104 -14.45 -8.34 0.43
C GLU A 104 -15.12 -8.61 1.80
N ASN A 105 -14.41 -9.31 2.69
CA ASN A 105 -14.91 -9.68 4.03
C ASN A 105 -14.63 -8.61 5.11
N LEU A 106 -14.01 -7.48 4.75
CA LEU A 106 -13.84 -6.37 5.69
C LEU A 106 -15.13 -5.57 5.81
N ALA A 107 -15.49 -5.20 7.03
CA ALA A 107 -16.63 -4.33 7.32
C ALA A 107 -16.23 -2.86 7.57
N GLN A 108 -14.97 -2.61 7.84
CA GLN A 108 -14.45 -1.29 8.19
C GLN A 108 -14.36 -0.36 6.98
N GLN A 109 -14.45 0.96 7.26
CA GLN A 109 -14.26 2.00 6.27
C GLN A 109 -12.95 2.76 6.50
N TYR A 110 -12.38 3.29 5.41
CA TYR A 110 -11.07 3.92 5.36
C TYR A 110 -11.14 5.21 4.56
N ASP A 111 -10.26 6.17 4.89
CA ASP A 111 -10.13 7.41 4.14
C ASP A 111 -9.51 7.13 2.76
N PHE A 112 -8.45 6.32 2.73
CA PHE A 112 -7.81 5.91 1.48
C PHE A 112 -7.61 4.41 1.42
N ILE A 113 -7.74 3.87 0.22
CA ILE A 113 -7.51 2.45 -0.07
C ILE A 113 -6.42 2.34 -1.13
N LEU A 114 -5.34 1.67 -0.78
CA LEU A 114 -4.19 1.45 -1.64
C LEU A 114 -4.28 0.10 -2.33
N GLY A 115 -3.78 0.03 -3.55
CA GLY A 115 -3.55 -1.22 -4.26
C GLY A 115 -2.34 -1.12 -5.18
N ARG A 116 -1.61 -2.22 -5.30
CA ARG A 116 -0.48 -2.34 -6.23
C ARG A 116 -0.41 -3.75 -6.78
N ALA A 117 -0.57 -3.90 -8.09
CA ALA A 117 -0.47 -5.18 -8.79
C ALA A 117 -1.36 -6.30 -8.20
N VAL A 118 -2.54 -5.95 -7.68
CA VAL A 118 -3.47 -6.89 -7.04
C VAL A 118 -4.33 -7.60 -8.09
N THR A 119 -5.02 -6.82 -8.92
CA THR A 119 -5.89 -7.27 -10.00
C THR A 119 -6.12 -6.14 -11.00
N ASN A 120 -7.00 -6.31 -11.98
CA ASN A 120 -7.40 -5.17 -12.80
C ASN A 120 -8.19 -4.14 -11.98
N LEU A 121 -8.15 -2.89 -12.41
CA LEU A 121 -8.64 -1.76 -11.62
C LEU A 121 -10.17 -1.78 -11.43
N GLU A 122 -10.93 -2.29 -12.40
CA GLU A 122 -12.39 -2.39 -12.30
C GLU A 122 -12.80 -3.41 -11.23
N VAL A 123 -12.15 -4.57 -11.22
CA VAL A 123 -12.37 -5.60 -10.19
C VAL A 123 -11.97 -5.08 -8.82
N PHE A 124 -10.80 -4.43 -8.73
CA PHE A 124 -10.35 -3.81 -7.48
C PHE A 124 -11.37 -2.80 -6.95
N TYR A 125 -11.83 -1.90 -7.80
CA TYR A 125 -12.85 -0.92 -7.44
C TYR A 125 -14.11 -1.58 -6.85
N ASN A 126 -14.61 -2.64 -7.51
CA ASN A 126 -15.80 -3.35 -7.03
C ASN A 126 -15.61 -4.03 -5.67
N TRP A 127 -14.40 -4.45 -5.33
CA TRP A 127 -14.11 -5.02 -4.03
C TRP A 127 -14.10 -4.01 -2.89
N VAL A 128 -13.73 -2.74 -3.19
CA VAL A 128 -13.39 -1.76 -2.14
C VAL A 128 -14.26 -0.51 -2.10
N LYS A 129 -15.10 -0.26 -3.08
CA LYS A 129 -15.92 0.98 -3.18
C LYS A 129 -16.77 1.25 -1.94
N ASP A 130 -17.32 0.20 -1.32
CA ASP A 130 -18.18 0.29 -0.13
C ASP A 130 -17.38 0.52 1.18
N LYS A 131 -16.05 0.47 1.09
CA LYS A 131 -15.12 0.62 2.21
C LYS A 131 -14.48 1.99 2.26
N ILE A 132 -14.88 2.90 1.36
CA ILE A 132 -14.44 4.30 1.38
C ILE A 132 -15.33 5.07 2.36
N ALA A 133 -14.72 5.70 3.37
CA ALA A 133 -15.44 6.52 4.33
C ALA A 133 -16.02 7.76 3.66
N VAL A 134 -17.26 8.11 4.02
CA VAL A 134 -17.97 9.26 3.45
C VAL A 134 -17.36 10.57 3.93
N THR A 135 -17.03 10.65 5.23
CA THR A 135 -16.47 11.87 5.82
C THR A 135 -14.95 11.89 5.65
N SER A 136 -14.42 12.95 5.06
CA SER A 136 -12.98 13.15 4.91
C SER A 136 -12.43 14.13 5.93
N ILE A 137 -11.31 13.79 6.55
CA ILE A 137 -10.50 14.69 7.36
C ILE A 137 -9.36 15.35 6.56
N ASN A 138 -9.09 14.82 5.37
CA ASN A 138 -8.03 15.28 4.49
C ASN A 138 -8.49 16.44 3.61
N THR A 139 -7.54 17.13 2.97
CA THR A 139 -7.81 18.26 2.07
C THR A 139 -8.40 17.81 0.72
N ILE A 140 -8.27 16.53 0.42
CA ILE A 140 -8.83 15.91 -0.78
C ILE A 140 -9.91 14.89 -0.37
N PRO A 141 -10.85 14.59 -1.26
CA PRO A 141 -11.85 13.54 -1.02
C PRO A 141 -11.19 12.19 -0.76
N ASN A 142 -11.83 11.40 0.11
CA ASN A 142 -11.47 10.01 0.32
C ASN A 142 -11.57 9.19 -0.99
N GLY A 143 -10.74 8.16 -1.13
CA GLY A 143 -10.76 7.39 -2.37
C GLY A 143 -9.70 6.29 -2.48
N ILE A 144 -9.55 5.82 -3.70
CA ILE A 144 -8.62 4.74 -4.06
C ILE A 144 -7.36 5.34 -4.70
N LEU A 145 -6.20 4.86 -4.27
CA LEU A 145 -4.89 5.17 -4.82
C LEU A 145 -4.27 3.88 -5.35
N TYR A 146 -4.26 3.72 -6.65
CA TYR A 146 -3.80 2.48 -7.28
C TYR A 146 -2.50 2.71 -8.05
N LEU A 147 -1.43 2.08 -7.56
CA LEU A 147 -0.13 2.09 -8.24
C LEU A 147 -0.12 1.06 -9.37
N LYS A 148 0.05 1.53 -10.61
CA LYS A 148 0.05 0.71 -11.82
C LYS A 148 1.26 1.02 -12.70
N GLY A 149 1.69 0.03 -13.49
CA GLY A 149 2.64 0.24 -14.59
C GLY A 149 2.00 0.95 -15.79
N ASP A 150 2.71 1.01 -16.90
CA ASP A 150 2.42 1.87 -18.07
C ASP A 150 1.07 1.62 -18.79
N GLU A 151 0.33 0.58 -18.48
CA GLU A 151 -0.95 0.32 -19.09
C GLU A 151 -2.05 1.22 -18.53
N THR A 152 -2.63 2.07 -19.37
CA THR A 152 -3.83 2.84 -19.05
C THR A 152 -5.06 1.92 -19.02
N ALA A 153 -5.68 1.77 -17.84
CA ALA A 153 -6.94 1.05 -17.74
C ALA A 153 -8.09 1.97 -18.15
N GLN A 154 -8.96 1.49 -19.01
CA GLN A 154 -10.27 2.14 -19.23
C GLN A 154 -11.20 1.75 -18.08
N LEU A 155 -11.57 2.70 -17.25
CA LEU A 155 -12.59 2.56 -16.21
C LEU A 155 -13.87 3.26 -16.66
N LYS A 156 -15.02 2.71 -16.27
CA LYS A 156 -16.32 3.38 -16.43
C LYS A 156 -16.47 4.57 -15.48
N GLN A 157 -15.75 4.57 -14.36
CA GLN A 157 -15.73 5.65 -13.38
C GLN A 157 -14.67 6.68 -13.74
N SER A 158 -14.91 7.94 -13.35
CA SER A 158 -13.92 9.00 -13.48
C SER A 158 -12.74 8.78 -12.55
N TYR A 159 -11.53 8.88 -13.07
CA TYR A 159 -10.28 8.79 -12.32
C TYR A 159 -9.25 9.80 -12.85
N ARG A 160 -8.23 10.07 -12.06
CA ARG A 160 -7.10 10.90 -12.47
C ARG A 160 -5.86 10.05 -12.56
N ILE A 161 -5.07 10.25 -13.61
CA ILE A 161 -3.75 9.64 -13.78
C ILE A 161 -2.69 10.66 -13.39
N TYR A 162 -1.74 10.23 -12.56
CA TYR A 162 -0.57 11.00 -12.18
C TYR A 162 0.68 10.27 -12.69
N PRO A 163 1.24 10.67 -13.84
CA PRO A 163 2.45 10.06 -14.38
C PRO A 163 3.64 10.33 -13.46
N LEU A 164 4.22 9.28 -12.88
CA LEU A 164 5.26 9.43 -11.86
C LEU A 164 6.56 10.05 -12.41
N ASN A 165 6.86 9.86 -13.68
CA ASN A 165 8.00 10.50 -14.36
C ASN A 165 7.93 12.05 -14.40
N GLN A 166 6.80 12.65 -14.04
CA GLN A 166 6.67 14.12 -13.87
C GLN A 166 7.08 14.59 -12.47
N TYR A 167 7.26 13.69 -11.53
CA TYR A 167 7.53 13.97 -10.11
C TYR A 167 8.89 13.47 -9.63
N PHE A 168 9.55 12.63 -10.41
CA PHE A 168 10.84 12.04 -10.11
C PHE A 168 11.71 12.09 -11.37
N ASP A 169 12.87 12.72 -11.24
CA ASP A 169 13.93 12.77 -12.27
C ASP A 169 14.67 11.42 -12.38
#